data_22a9fcb6ccdc542986dcfd4220e5b974
#
_entry.id   22a9fcb6ccdc542986dcfd4220e5b974
#
_cell.length_a   1.000
_cell.length_b   1.000
_cell.length_c   1.000
_cell.angle_alpha   90.00
_cell.angle_beta   90.00
_cell.angle_gamma   90.00
#
_symmetry.space_group_name_H-M   'P 1'
#
loop_
_entity.id
_entity.type
_entity.pdbx_description
1 polymer ?
#
loop_
_entity_poly.entity_id
_entity_poly.type
_entity_poly.pdbx_seq_one_letter_code
_entity_poly.pdbx_strand_id
1 'polypeptide(L)'
;MAALCIALAFVLSYIRLWKMPNGGSVTAASMLPILVFSYIYGMRKGLLAAITFGILQFIQDPVFLNWIQFVLDYLLGFGVLAIAGAFSRSIYPGMSLACLARFLCSFLSGAVFFGEYAPAGQSAWIYSLGYNASYMLPDAIICIAIALIPVMRHNIESLKAQAMAKAVK
;
A
#
# COMPACT_ATOMS: atom_id res chain seq x y z
N MET A 1 -2.36 -7.92 -17.22
CA MET A 1 -2.87 -7.89 -15.82
C MET A 1 -2.13 -6.86 -14.96
N ALA A 2 -0.79 -6.80 -14.93
CA ALA A 2 -0.08 -5.79 -14.11
C ALA A 2 -0.55 -4.36 -14.41
N ALA A 3 -0.51 -3.94 -15.68
CA ALA A 3 -0.94 -2.60 -16.09
C ALA A 3 -2.38 -2.29 -15.67
N LEU A 4 -3.31 -3.26 -15.78
CA LEU A 4 -4.69 -3.09 -15.36
C LEU A 4 -4.80 -2.87 -13.84
N CYS A 5 -4.07 -3.66 -13.04
CA CYS A 5 -4.07 -3.51 -11.58
C CYS A 5 -3.45 -2.17 -11.16
N ILE A 6 -2.36 -1.75 -11.81
CA ILE A 6 -1.72 -0.46 -11.55
C ILE A 6 -2.66 0.70 -11.93
N ALA A 7 -3.30 0.64 -13.10
CA ALA A 7 -4.26 1.65 -13.55
C ALA A 7 -5.45 1.73 -12.60
N LEU A 8 -6.02 0.59 -12.18
CA LEU A 8 -7.13 0.56 -11.23
C LEU A 8 -6.71 1.14 -9.87
N ALA A 9 -5.54 0.75 -9.36
CA ALA A 9 -4.99 1.31 -8.12
C ALA A 9 -4.82 2.83 -8.22
N PHE A 10 -4.31 3.30 -9.36
CA PHE A 10 -4.10 4.73 -9.61
C PHE A 10 -5.42 5.49 -9.69
N VAL A 11 -6.43 4.98 -10.39
CA VAL A 11 -7.77 5.60 -10.43
C VAL A 11 -8.41 5.63 -9.04
N LEU A 12 -8.34 4.52 -8.28
CA LEU A 12 -8.88 4.46 -6.93
C LEU A 12 -8.19 5.43 -5.97
N SER A 13 -6.91 5.77 -6.21
CA SER A 13 -6.17 6.73 -5.38
C SER A 13 -6.65 8.18 -5.55
N TYR A 14 -7.38 8.51 -6.61
CA TYR A 14 -8.05 9.80 -6.75
C TYR A 14 -9.32 9.91 -5.90
N ILE A 15 -9.93 8.77 -5.54
CA ILE A 15 -11.11 8.75 -4.66
C ILE A 15 -10.62 8.80 -3.21
N ARG A 16 -10.34 10.01 -2.75
CA ARG A 16 -9.84 10.29 -1.40
C ARG A 16 -11.00 10.55 -0.46
N LEU A 17 -11.21 9.63 0.50
CA LEU A 17 -12.22 9.76 1.54
C LEU A 17 -11.78 10.76 2.61
N TRP A 18 -10.48 10.85 2.83
CA TRP A 18 -9.85 11.78 3.75
C TRP A 18 -8.44 12.13 3.28
N LYS A 19 -8.08 13.42 3.27
CA LYS A 19 -6.73 13.90 2.92
C LYS A 19 -6.09 14.56 4.14
N MET A 20 -4.86 14.16 4.46
CA MET A 20 -4.07 14.72 5.55
C MET A 20 -3.31 15.99 5.08
N PRO A 21 -3.02 16.95 6.00
CA PRO A 21 -2.37 18.22 5.65
C PRO A 21 -0.97 18.08 5.05
N ASN A 22 -0.16 17.16 5.60
CA ASN A 22 1.26 16.98 5.23
C ASN A 22 1.49 15.75 4.35
N GLY A 23 0.53 15.42 3.49
CA GLY A 23 0.56 14.20 2.66
C GLY A 23 -0.12 13.01 3.32
N GLY A 24 -0.37 11.98 2.52
CA GLY A 24 -1.15 10.83 2.94
C GLY A 24 -2.68 11.05 2.82
N SER A 25 -3.39 9.99 2.56
CA SER A 25 -4.84 10.00 2.42
C SER A 25 -5.44 8.62 2.67
N VAL A 26 -6.67 8.60 3.15
CA VAL A 26 -7.52 7.40 3.14
C VAL A 26 -8.19 7.35 1.78
N THR A 27 -8.01 6.25 1.06
CA THR A 27 -8.51 6.08 -0.31
C THR A 27 -9.60 5.02 -0.39
N ALA A 28 -10.24 4.90 -1.54
CA ALA A 28 -11.20 3.83 -1.84
C ALA A 28 -10.47 2.50 -2.15
N ALA A 29 -9.65 2.02 -1.20
CA ALA A 29 -8.87 0.78 -1.32
C ALA A 29 -7.84 0.78 -2.47
N SER A 30 -7.14 1.90 -2.70
CA SER A 30 -6.18 2.01 -3.82
C SER A 30 -5.05 0.97 -3.76
N MET A 31 -4.67 0.48 -2.57
CA MET A 31 -3.66 -0.56 -2.41
C MET A 31 -4.16 -1.96 -2.80
N LEU A 32 -5.47 -2.20 -2.75
CA LEU A 32 -6.05 -3.54 -2.92
C LEU A 32 -5.68 -4.20 -4.26
N PRO A 33 -5.75 -3.53 -5.42
CA PRO A 33 -5.37 -4.14 -6.70
C PRO A 33 -3.91 -4.60 -6.74
N ILE A 34 -3.00 -3.86 -6.08
CA ILE A 34 -1.57 -4.22 -6.00
C ILE A 34 -1.35 -5.42 -5.07
N LEU A 35 -2.02 -5.46 -3.92
CA LEU A 35 -1.99 -6.58 -2.98
C LEU A 35 -2.51 -7.87 -3.63
N VAL A 36 -3.64 -7.78 -4.33
CA VAL A 36 -4.24 -8.90 -5.07
C VAL A 36 -3.33 -9.36 -6.21
N PHE A 37 -2.77 -8.44 -6.98
CA PHE A 37 -1.81 -8.77 -8.04
C PHE A 37 -0.58 -9.50 -7.49
N SER A 38 -0.03 -9.00 -6.39
CA SER A 38 1.11 -9.62 -5.70
C SER A 38 0.78 -11.03 -5.22
N TYR A 39 -0.39 -11.22 -4.60
CA TYR A 39 -0.86 -12.52 -4.14
C TYR A 39 -1.04 -13.54 -5.27
N ILE A 40 -1.52 -13.11 -6.43
CA ILE A 40 -1.78 -14.00 -7.59
C ILE A 40 -0.47 -14.33 -8.32
N TYR A 41 0.39 -13.36 -8.58
CA TYR A 41 1.55 -13.51 -9.46
C TYR A 41 2.90 -13.62 -8.73
N GLY A 42 2.87 -13.56 -7.39
CA GLY A 42 4.03 -13.71 -6.53
C GLY A 42 4.79 -12.40 -6.27
N MET A 43 5.63 -12.45 -5.24
CA MET A 43 6.32 -11.28 -4.69
C MET A 43 7.20 -10.54 -5.72
N ARG A 44 7.94 -11.27 -6.59
CA ARG A 44 8.85 -10.63 -7.57
C ARG A 44 8.10 -9.76 -8.59
N LYS A 45 7.01 -10.27 -9.15
CA LYS A 45 6.17 -9.51 -10.10
C LYS A 45 5.38 -8.43 -9.37
N GLY A 46 4.92 -8.73 -8.14
CA GLY A 46 4.27 -7.79 -7.25
C GLY A 46 5.15 -6.58 -6.94
N LEU A 47 6.44 -6.78 -6.70
CA LEU A 47 7.40 -5.70 -6.40
C LEU A 47 7.50 -4.69 -7.55
N LEU A 48 7.59 -5.17 -8.79
CA LEU A 48 7.62 -4.28 -9.95
C LEU A 48 6.34 -3.45 -10.06
N ALA A 49 5.17 -4.08 -9.90
CA ALA A 49 3.89 -3.37 -9.94
C ALA A 49 3.75 -2.37 -8.79
N ALA A 50 4.18 -2.74 -7.59
CA ALA A 50 4.12 -1.92 -6.40
C ALA A 50 5.04 -0.69 -6.48
N ILE A 51 6.28 -0.85 -6.95
CA ILE A 51 7.21 0.28 -7.18
C ILE A 51 6.66 1.21 -8.27
N THR A 52 6.15 0.66 -9.37
CA THR A 52 5.53 1.46 -10.44
C THR A 52 4.36 2.28 -9.88
N PHE A 53 3.51 1.67 -9.06
CA PHE A 53 2.42 2.38 -8.41
C PHE A 53 2.94 3.45 -7.44
N GLY A 54 4.00 3.19 -6.67
CA GLY A 54 4.64 4.17 -5.79
C GLY A 54 5.17 5.40 -6.55
N ILE A 55 5.80 5.19 -7.72
CA ILE A 55 6.24 6.28 -8.58
C ILE A 55 5.04 7.11 -9.09
N LEU A 56 3.95 6.46 -9.49
CA LEU A 56 2.73 7.15 -9.90
C LEU A 56 2.10 7.95 -8.75
N GLN A 57 2.17 7.44 -7.52
CA GLN A 57 1.70 8.18 -6.34
C GLN A 57 2.55 9.43 -6.07
N PHE A 58 3.88 9.33 -6.25
CA PHE A 58 4.75 10.51 -6.18
C PHE A 58 4.41 11.54 -7.24
N ILE A 59 4.17 11.13 -8.48
CA ILE A 59 3.79 12.06 -9.56
C ILE A 59 2.45 12.73 -9.28
N GLN A 60 1.50 12.00 -8.67
CA GLN A 60 0.15 12.49 -8.37
C GLN A 60 0.11 13.52 -7.24
N ASP A 61 0.88 13.32 -6.20
CA ASP A 61 0.89 14.17 -4.99
C ASP A 61 2.33 14.19 -4.43
N PRO A 62 3.24 14.97 -5.06
CA PRO A 62 4.66 14.93 -4.73
C PRO A 62 4.94 15.60 -3.38
N VAL A 63 5.47 14.82 -2.43
CA VAL A 63 6.10 15.33 -1.22
C VAL A 63 7.57 14.92 -1.28
N PHE A 64 8.46 15.87 -1.47
CA PHE A 64 9.88 15.63 -1.60
C PHE A 64 10.67 16.55 -0.66
N LEU A 65 11.27 15.97 0.36
CA LEU A 65 12.18 16.65 1.28
C LEU A 65 13.64 16.30 0.96
N ASN A 66 13.90 15.01 0.73
CA ASN A 66 15.20 14.47 0.35
C ASN A 66 15.06 13.06 -0.26
N TRP A 67 16.17 12.54 -0.81
CA TRP A 67 16.17 11.23 -1.48
C TRP A 67 15.84 10.05 -0.55
N ILE A 68 16.24 10.10 0.73
CA ILE A 68 15.98 9.02 1.68
C ILE A 68 14.48 8.96 2.01
N GLN A 69 13.86 10.12 2.26
CA GLN A 69 12.42 10.23 2.45
C GLN A 69 11.66 9.70 1.21
N PHE A 70 12.05 10.11 0.00
CA PHE A 70 11.44 9.62 -1.24
C PHE A 70 11.49 8.10 -1.35
N VAL A 71 12.66 7.50 -1.07
CA VAL A 71 12.81 6.03 -1.09
C VAL A 71 11.91 5.37 -0.04
N LEU A 72 11.87 5.89 1.19
CA LEU A 72 11.07 5.33 2.27
C LEU A 72 9.56 5.43 2.00
N ASP A 73 9.08 6.57 1.53
CA ASP A 73 7.64 6.81 1.39
C ASP A 73 7.05 6.24 0.10
N TYR A 74 7.80 6.31 -1.01
CA TYR A 74 7.28 5.95 -2.32
C TYR A 74 7.83 4.61 -2.83
N LEU A 75 9.15 4.40 -2.81
CA LEU A 75 9.71 3.16 -3.38
C LEU A 75 9.55 1.98 -2.42
N LEU A 76 10.06 2.09 -1.19
CA LEU A 76 9.94 1.04 -0.18
C LEU A 76 8.52 0.98 0.36
N GLY A 77 7.93 2.13 0.72
CA GLY A 77 6.58 2.19 1.29
C GLY A 77 5.52 1.53 0.42
N PHE A 78 5.59 1.67 -0.90
CA PHE A 78 4.71 0.92 -1.80
C PHE A 78 5.30 -0.45 -2.17
N GLY A 79 6.62 -0.57 -2.35
CA GLY A 79 7.28 -1.83 -2.69
C GLY A 79 6.96 -2.98 -1.74
N VAL A 80 6.85 -2.70 -0.45
CA VAL A 80 6.50 -3.73 0.57
C VAL A 80 5.10 -4.32 0.39
N LEU A 81 4.21 -3.71 -0.41
CA LEU A 81 2.92 -4.32 -0.77
C LEU A 81 3.10 -5.65 -1.50
N ALA A 82 4.26 -5.86 -2.11
CA ALA A 82 4.64 -7.13 -2.74
C ALA A 82 4.70 -8.30 -1.75
N ILE A 83 4.84 -8.05 -0.44
CA ILE A 83 4.88 -9.07 0.62
C ILE A 83 3.61 -9.94 0.60
N ALA A 84 2.47 -9.39 0.15
CA ALA A 84 1.26 -10.18 -0.03
C ALA A 84 1.48 -11.40 -0.94
N GLY A 85 2.41 -11.33 -1.88
CA GLY A 85 2.78 -12.41 -2.79
C GLY A 85 3.68 -13.51 -2.20
N ALA A 86 4.15 -13.35 -0.97
CA ALA A 86 4.90 -14.39 -0.26
C ALA A 86 3.98 -15.46 0.35
N PHE A 87 2.68 -15.18 0.44
CA PHE A 87 1.69 -16.06 1.05
C PHE A 87 0.90 -16.83 -0.01
N SER A 88 1.05 -18.17 -0.04
CA SER A 88 0.39 -18.99 -1.06
C SER A 88 -1.02 -19.46 -0.68
N ARG A 89 -1.30 -19.64 0.62
CA ARG A 89 -2.54 -20.25 1.11
C ARG A 89 -3.69 -19.27 1.30
N SER A 90 -3.40 -18.05 1.72
CA SER A 90 -4.39 -17.03 2.03
C SER A 90 -3.82 -15.64 1.80
N ILE A 91 -4.63 -14.73 1.25
CA ILE A 91 -4.22 -13.35 1.01
C ILE A 91 -4.13 -12.53 2.31
N TYR A 92 -4.97 -12.83 3.30
CA TYR A 92 -5.16 -11.98 4.49
C TYR A 92 -3.91 -11.74 5.33
N PRO A 93 -3.14 -12.79 5.74
CA PRO A 93 -1.92 -12.54 6.51
C PRO A 93 -0.88 -11.76 5.69
N GLY A 94 -0.83 -12.01 4.38
CA GLY A 94 0.03 -11.27 3.46
C GLY A 94 -0.35 -9.80 3.34
N MET A 95 -1.64 -9.49 3.23
CA MET A 95 -2.15 -8.11 3.23
C MET A 95 -1.84 -7.39 4.54
N SER A 96 -2.12 -8.03 5.67
CA SER A 96 -1.88 -7.44 7.00
C SER A 96 -0.40 -7.13 7.20
N LEU A 97 0.49 -8.06 6.84
CA LEU A 97 1.93 -7.85 6.96
C LEU A 97 2.44 -6.76 5.99
N ALA A 98 1.93 -6.74 4.76
CA ALA A 98 2.27 -5.72 3.77
C ALA A 98 1.84 -4.31 4.22
N CYS A 99 0.61 -4.17 4.74
CA CYS A 99 0.12 -2.90 5.29
C CYS A 99 0.93 -2.46 6.53
N LEU A 100 1.28 -3.40 7.42
CA LEU A 100 2.13 -3.11 8.57
C LEU A 100 3.53 -2.65 8.15
N ALA A 101 4.15 -3.34 7.19
CA ALA A 101 5.46 -2.96 6.66
C ALA A 101 5.42 -1.57 6.01
N ARG A 102 4.36 -1.25 5.25
CA ARG A 102 4.15 0.07 4.69
C ARG A 102 4.01 1.14 5.78
N PHE A 103 3.21 0.86 6.81
CA PHE A 103 3.07 1.72 7.96
C PHE A 103 4.43 2.01 8.62
N LEU A 104 5.26 0.99 8.81
CA LEU A 104 6.60 1.16 9.39
C LEU A 104 7.51 2.05 8.53
N CYS A 105 7.47 1.91 7.20
CA CYS A 105 8.23 2.79 6.30
C CYS A 105 7.81 4.26 6.48
N SER A 106 6.51 4.55 6.43
CA SER A 106 5.99 5.91 6.58
C SER A 106 6.16 6.45 8.01
N PHE A 107 6.04 5.59 9.03
CA PHE A 107 6.31 5.96 10.42
C PHE A 107 7.76 6.38 10.61
N LEU A 108 8.72 5.62 10.10
CA LEU A 108 10.16 5.96 10.17
C LEU A 108 10.46 7.25 9.39
N SER A 109 9.91 7.37 8.19
CA SER A 109 10.04 8.59 7.37
C SER A 109 9.49 9.80 8.12
N GLY A 110 8.29 9.69 8.70
CA GLY A 110 7.64 10.76 9.45
C GLY A 110 8.42 11.17 10.70
N ALA A 111 8.94 10.21 11.44
CA ALA A 111 9.70 10.49 12.67
C ALA A 111 11.05 11.19 12.39
N VAL A 112 11.69 10.84 11.27
CA VAL A 112 13.03 11.36 10.93
C VAL A 112 12.95 12.69 10.16
N PHE A 113 12.00 12.83 9.21
CA PHE A 113 12.00 13.93 8.25
C PHE A 113 10.86 14.94 8.46
N PHE A 114 9.81 14.59 9.21
CA PHE A 114 8.65 15.44 9.44
C PHE A 114 8.51 15.87 10.92
N GLY A 115 9.56 15.70 11.72
CA GLY A 115 9.54 16.03 13.14
C GLY A 115 9.27 17.50 13.45
N GLU A 116 9.61 18.42 12.54
CA GLU A 116 9.34 19.85 12.68
C GLU A 116 7.83 20.20 12.66
N TYR A 117 6.99 19.32 12.13
CA TYR A 117 5.54 19.46 12.15
C TYR A 117 4.89 19.00 13.46
N ALA A 118 5.69 18.42 14.38
CA ALA A 118 5.19 18.02 15.68
C ALA A 118 4.84 19.27 16.53
N PRO A 119 3.71 19.28 17.25
CA PRO A 119 3.38 20.33 18.19
C PRO A 119 4.48 20.54 19.23
N ALA A 120 4.61 21.79 19.73
CA ALA A 120 5.61 22.12 20.74
C ALA A 120 5.52 21.18 21.96
N GLY A 121 6.63 20.56 22.34
CA GLY A 121 6.71 19.62 23.45
C GLY A 121 6.36 18.16 23.12
N GLN A 122 5.92 17.86 21.89
CA GLN A 122 5.64 16.49 21.47
C GLN A 122 6.85 15.87 20.74
N SER A 123 7.16 14.62 21.09
CA SER A 123 8.19 13.86 20.37
C SER A 123 7.79 13.60 18.91
N ALA A 124 8.73 13.77 17.96
CA ALA A 124 8.54 13.45 16.54
C ALA A 124 8.06 12.01 16.32
N TRP A 125 8.50 11.07 17.14
CA TRP A 125 8.07 9.67 17.09
C TRP A 125 6.59 9.49 17.44
N ILE A 126 6.13 10.14 18.51
CA ILE A 126 4.72 10.08 18.93
C ILE A 126 3.84 10.78 17.87
N TYR A 127 4.29 11.92 17.36
CA TYR A 127 3.61 12.63 16.28
C TYR A 127 3.48 11.76 15.03
N SER A 128 4.58 11.20 14.54
CA SER A 128 4.60 10.34 13.35
C SER A 128 3.73 9.10 13.52
N LEU A 129 3.77 8.46 14.70
CA LEU A 129 2.92 7.30 15.01
C LEU A 129 1.44 7.66 14.85
N GLY A 130 0.99 8.71 15.54
CA GLY A 130 -0.41 9.15 15.49
C GLY A 130 -0.84 9.61 14.11
N TYR A 131 0.02 10.40 13.44
CA TYR A 131 -0.25 10.93 12.11
C TYR A 131 -0.43 9.80 11.10
N ASN A 132 0.53 8.89 10.99
CA ASN A 132 0.47 7.78 10.03
C ASN A 132 -0.64 6.77 10.38
N ALA A 133 -0.85 6.49 11.66
CA ALA A 133 -1.93 5.61 12.09
C ALA A 133 -3.31 6.16 11.68
N SER A 134 -3.52 7.48 11.76
CA SER A 134 -4.82 8.11 11.50
C SER A 134 -5.35 7.91 10.08
N TYR A 135 -4.48 7.73 9.07
CA TYR A 135 -4.91 7.48 7.69
C TYR A 135 -4.56 6.09 7.17
N MET A 136 -3.44 5.49 7.60
CA MET A 136 -3.03 4.19 7.09
C MET A 136 -3.82 3.03 7.68
N LEU A 137 -4.23 3.12 8.96
CA LEU A 137 -5.08 2.09 9.55
C LEU A 137 -6.47 2.04 8.90
N PRO A 138 -7.21 3.15 8.74
CA PRO A 138 -8.46 3.13 8.00
C PRO A 138 -8.30 2.61 6.57
N ASP A 139 -7.26 3.04 5.84
CA ASP A 139 -7.02 2.59 4.47
C ASP A 139 -6.75 1.08 4.39
N ALA A 140 -5.96 0.53 5.33
CA ALA A 140 -5.72 -0.91 5.45
C ALA A 140 -7.00 -1.68 5.82
N ILE A 141 -7.80 -1.17 6.76
CA ILE A 141 -9.08 -1.78 7.16
C ILE A 141 -10.04 -1.83 5.97
N ILE A 142 -10.16 -0.76 5.19
CA ILE A 142 -10.99 -0.72 3.98
C ILE A 142 -10.53 -1.79 2.98
N CYS A 143 -9.23 -1.90 2.71
CA CYS A 143 -8.68 -2.92 1.81
C CYS A 143 -9.01 -4.35 2.29
N ILE A 144 -8.81 -4.63 3.57
CA ILE A 144 -9.07 -5.95 4.15
C ILE A 144 -10.60 -6.25 4.16
N ALA A 145 -11.41 -5.28 4.54
CA ALA A 145 -12.87 -5.42 4.57
C ALA A 145 -13.44 -5.74 3.19
N ILE A 146 -12.98 -5.04 2.14
CA ILE A 146 -13.40 -5.33 0.77
C ILE A 146 -12.93 -6.73 0.33
N ALA A 147 -11.70 -7.13 0.67
CA ALA A 147 -11.21 -8.47 0.35
C ALA A 147 -11.97 -9.60 1.07
N LEU A 148 -12.57 -9.30 2.23
CA LEU A 148 -13.39 -10.25 3.00
C LEU A 148 -14.81 -10.44 2.42
N ILE A 149 -15.30 -9.52 1.58
CA ILE A 149 -16.61 -9.67 0.93
C ILE A 149 -16.64 -11.00 0.15
N PRO A 150 -17.64 -11.87 0.35
CA PRO A 150 -17.64 -13.22 -0.24
C PRO A 150 -17.42 -13.25 -1.75
N VAL A 151 -18.04 -12.33 -2.48
CA VAL A 151 -17.87 -12.20 -3.95
C VAL A 151 -16.45 -11.83 -4.32
N MET A 152 -15.84 -10.88 -3.60
CA MET A 152 -14.47 -10.45 -3.85
C MET A 152 -13.47 -11.58 -3.53
N ARG A 153 -13.65 -12.23 -2.40
CA ARG A 153 -12.86 -13.41 -2.00
C ARG A 153 -12.90 -14.49 -3.06
N HIS A 154 -14.11 -14.87 -3.51
CA HIS A 154 -14.28 -15.89 -4.56
C HIS A 154 -13.56 -15.49 -5.86
N ASN A 155 -13.69 -14.24 -6.27
CA ASN A 155 -13.03 -13.73 -7.48
C ASN A 155 -11.50 -13.77 -7.35
N ILE A 156 -10.94 -13.38 -6.21
CA ILE A 156 -9.48 -13.41 -5.96
C ILE A 156 -8.96 -14.86 -6.06
N GLU A 157 -9.63 -15.81 -5.41
CA GLU A 157 -9.24 -17.23 -5.44
C GLU A 157 -9.37 -17.83 -6.85
N SER A 158 -10.45 -17.51 -7.57
CA SER A 158 -10.67 -17.94 -8.95
C SER A 158 -9.59 -17.41 -9.89
N LEU A 159 -9.25 -16.12 -9.80
CA LEU A 159 -8.18 -15.51 -10.59
C LEU A 159 -6.82 -16.15 -10.30
N LYS A 160 -6.54 -16.47 -9.04
CA LYS A 160 -5.31 -17.16 -8.66
C LYS A 160 -5.25 -18.57 -9.27
N ALA A 161 -6.33 -19.33 -9.17
CA ALA A 161 -6.41 -20.67 -9.75
C ALA A 161 -6.19 -20.64 -11.28
N GLN A 162 -6.79 -19.67 -11.98
CA GLN A 162 -6.59 -19.47 -13.43
C GLN A 162 -5.15 -19.10 -13.77
N ALA A 163 -4.51 -18.24 -12.97
CA ALA A 163 -3.12 -17.85 -13.18
C ALA A 163 -2.17 -19.04 -13.00
N MET A 164 -2.40 -19.87 -11.98
CA MET A 164 -1.62 -21.08 -11.74
C MET A 164 -1.80 -22.12 -12.89
N ALA A 165 -3.01 -22.32 -13.36
CA ALA A 165 -3.29 -23.23 -14.48
C ALA A 165 -2.59 -22.80 -15.79
N LYS A 166 -2.43 -21.49 -16.02
CA LYS A 166 -1.70 -20.95 -17.20
C LYS A 166 -0.18 -21.05 -17.04
N ALA A 167 0.35 -21.11 -15.83
CA ALA A 167 1.78 -21.21 -15.61
C ALA A 167 2.32 -22.66 -15.79
N VAL A 168 1.45 -23.66 -15.81
CA VAL A 168 1.78 -25.09 -15.98
C VAL A 168 1.75 -25.51 -17.46
N LYS A 169 1.15 -24.71 -18.33
CA LYS A 169 1.15 -24.90 -19.80
C LYS A 169 2.32 -24.16 -20.44
#